data_f9fea7ad1d69efbd7612960cf7ccd9a2
#
_entry.id   f9fea7ad1d69efbd7612960cf7ccd9a2
#
_cell.length_a   1.000
_cell.length_b   1.000
_cell.length_c   1.000
_cell.angle_alpha   90.00
_cell.angle_beta   90.00
_cell.angle_gamma   90.00
#
_symmetry.space_group_name_H-M   'P 1'
#
loop_
_entity.id
_entity.type
_entity.pdbx_description
1 polymer ?
#
loop_
_entity_poly.entity_id
_entity_poly.type
_entity_poly.pdbx_seq_one_letter_code
_entity_poly.pdbx_strand_id
1 'polypeptide(L)'
;MDKQISLVPIFYQDNGNGIQDAKGDIYGFVSNDYISVDPYWSACQMNFLGRMEDGEYGLIMDTGKIHDVAEKILHLYRNTDGGAYILPHEDSDHEQETMREIFAEGLAAMATLRIIELESSVMRNTDQEYGVIPMPKYDENQTNYRTFLHDQFSVVAIPTTVKDHRLDMVSAVIEAMASASYKFVRPVYYEETLRTKIVQDPQSALMMDIITEGIYIDAGMLYSKNFSYFHSSFRTLINGGTNDATSRFAAINKQSKALTNKLNKKLNQLLTDLE
;
A
#
# COMPACT_ATOMS: atom_id res chain seq x y z
N MET A 1 -14.25 -1.16 -2.96
CA MET A 1 -13.95 -2.57 -3.33
C MET A 1 -15.08 -3.25 -4.08
N ASP A 2 -16.33 -3.11 -3.67
CA ASP A 2 -17.46 -3.85 -4.30
C ASP A 2 -17.58 -3.61 -5.80
N LYS A 3 -17.35 -2.37 -6.25
CA LYS A 3 -17.31 -2.05 -7.69
C LYS A 3 -16.18 -2.77 -8.42
N GLN A 4 -14.99 -2.85 -7.85
CA GLN A 4 -13.87 -3.61 -8.41
C GLN A 4 -14.23 -5.09 -8.55
N ILE A 5 -14.72 -5.69 -7.48
CA ILE A 5 -15.14 -7.10 -7.46
C ILE A 5 -16.18 -7.38 -8.56
N SER A 6 -17.17 -6.52 -8.72
CA SER A 6 -18.23 -6.69 -9.73
C SER A 6 -17.76 -6.56 -11.19
N LEU A 7 -16.65 -5.84 -11.42
CA LEU A 7 -16.11 -5.63 -12.77
C LEU A 7 -15.19 -6.77 -13.21
N VAL A 8 -14.46 -7.39 -12.29
CA VAL A 8 -13.42 -8.38 -12.61
C VAL A 8 -13.91 -9.54 -13.47
N PRO A 9 -15.04 -10.22 -13.18
CA PRO A 9 -15.49 -11.33 -14.01
C PRO A 9 -15.96 -10.90 -15.41
N ILE A 10 -16.31 -9.63 -15.61
CA ILE A 10 -16.83 -9.12 -16.90
C ILE A 10 -15.76 -9.13 -17.98
N PHE A 11 -14.49 -8.94 -17.60
CA PHE A 11 -13.37 -8.85 -18.54
C PHE A 11 -12.68 -10.20 -18.77
N TYR A 12 -13.04 -11.27 -18.04
CA TYR A 12 -12.40 -12.57 -18.19
C TYR A 12 -12.72 -13.22 -19.53
N GLN A 13 -11.68 -13.68 -20.23
CA GLN A 13 -11.79 -14.48 -21.44
C GLN A 13 -10.74 -15.58 -21.41
N ASP A 14 -11.20 -16.83 -21.35
CA ASP A 14 -10.39 -18.03 -21.50
C ASP A 14 -9.97 -18.20 -22.97
N ASN A 15 -8.72 -18.52 -23.23
CA ASN A 15 -8.20 -18.79 -24.59
C ASN A 15 -8.72 -20.10 -25.21
N GLY A 16 -9.56 -20.85 -24.51
CA GLY A 16 -10.17 -22.10 -24.93
C GLY A 16 -9.43 -23.34 -24.45
N ASN A 17 -8.39 -23.20 -23.61
CA ASN A 17 -7.66 -24.34 -23.07
C ASN A 17 -8.18 -24.83 -21.71
N GLY A 18 -9.03 -24.03 -21.04
CA GLY A 18 -9.62 -24.36 -19.74
C GLY A 18 -8.64 -24.30 -18.56
N ILE A 19 -7.49 -23.68 -18.74
CA ILE A 19 -6.44 -23.52 -17.73
C ILE A 19 -6.11 -22.04 -17.60
N GLN A 20 -6.21 -21.49 -16.41
CA GLN A 20 -5.72 -20.13 -16.16
C GLN A 20 -4.20 -20.06 -16.32
N ASP A 21 -3.71 -19.26 -17.22
CA ASP A 21 -2.29 -19.04 -17.45
C ASP A 21 -1.93 -17.57 -17.66
N ALA A 22 -0.65 -17.23 -17.49
CA ALA A 22 -0.16 -15.85 -17.64
C ALA A 22 -0.14 -15.38 -19.09
N LYS A 23 -0.30 -16.28 -20.06
CA LYS A 23 -0.15 -15.98 -21.50
C LYS A 23 -1.30 -16.58 -22.29
N GLY A 24 -2.23 -15.75 -22.68
CA GLY A 24 -3.32 -16.15 -23.57
C GLY A 24 -4.72 -15.86 -23.03
N ASP A 25 -4.92 -15.90 -21.74
CA ASP A 25 -6.17 -15.47 -21.12
C ASP A 25 -6.18 -13.95 -20.92
N ILE A 26 -7.38 -13.38 -20.93
CA ILE A 26 -7.60 -11.98 -20.54
C ILE A 26 -8.29 -11.94 -19.20
N TYR A 27 -7.71 -11.21 -18.26
CA TYR A 27 -8.19 -11.10 -16.89
C TYR A 27 -8.83 -9.74 -16.61
N GLY A 28 -9.80 -9.72 -15.70
CA GLY A 28 -10.30 -8.48 -15.14
C GLY A 28 -9.31 -7.84 -14.16
N PHE A 29 -8.48 -8.67 -13.50
CA PHE A 29 -7.55 -8.21 -12.49
C PHE A 29 -6.33 -9.12 -12.36
N VAL A 30 -5.15 -8.52 -12.27
CA VAL A 30 -3.90 -9.21 -11.95
C VAL A 30 -3.29 -8.65 -10.67
N SER A 31 -2.84 -9.52 -9.77
CA SER A 31 -2.24 -9.16 -8.48
C SER A 31 -1.34 -10.29 -7.97
N ASN A 32 -0.72 -10.10 -6.81
CA ASN A 32 -0.12 -11.20 -6.04
C ASN A 32 -0.75 -11.29 -4.64
N ASP A 33 -0.60 -12.44 -4.00
CA ASP A 33 -1.19 -12.71 -2.69
C ASP A 33 -0.27 -12.34 -1.52
N TYR A 34 0.76 -11.54 -1.76
CA TYR A 34 1.73 -11.14 -0.76
C TYR A 34 1.80 -9.61 -0.61
N ILE A 35 2.73 -8.94 -1.30
CA ILE A 35 2.93 -7.49 -1.10
C ILE A 35 1.79 -6.63 -1.65
N SER A 36 1.07 -7.10 -2.65
CA SER A 36 -0.10 -6.39 -3.21
C SER A 36 -1.32 -6.40 -2.27
N VAL A 37 -1.24 -7.13 -1.16
CA VAL A 37 -2.27 -7.12 -0.09
C VAL A 37 -2.13 -5.89 0.83
N ASP A 38 -0.91 -5.43 1.06
CA ASP A 38 -0.63 -4.34 2.02
C ASP A 38 -1.35 -3.02 1.71
N PRO A 39 -1.45 -2.58 0.45
CA PRO A 39 -2.17 -1.34 0.13
C PRO A 39 -3.61 -1.31 0.62
N TYR A 40 -4.30 -2.47 0.69
CA TYR A 40 -5.66 -2.54 1.20
C TYR A 40 -5.75 -2.19 2.69
N TRP A 41 -4.70 -2.43 3.48
CA TRP A 41 -4.65 -2.04 4.89
C TRP A 41 -4.86 -0.52 5.05
N SER A 42 -4.10 0.27 4.32
CA SER A 42 -4.22 1.73 4.34
C SER A 42 -5.47 2.20 3.60
N ALA A 43 -5.73 1.68 2.40
CA ALA A 43 -6.84 2.09 1.56
C ALA A 43 -8.20 1.90 2.23
N CYS A 44 -8.39 0.81 2.97
CA CYS A 44 -9.59 0.55 3.75
C CYS A 44 -9.56 1.20 5.15
N GLN A 45 -8.59 2.06 5.43
CA GLN A 45 -8.46 2.75 6.72
C GLN A 45 -8.41 1.79 7.93
N MET A 46 -7.75 0.66 7.77
CA MET A 46 -7.40 -0.20 8.88
C MET A 46 -6.18 0.38 9.57
N ASN A 47 -6.27 0.62 10.87
CA ASN A 47 -5.17 1.17 11.66
C ASN A 47 -4.82 0.20 12.78
N PHE A 48 -3.55 0.16 13.15
CA PHE A 48 -3.08 -0.65 14.26
C PHE A 48 -2.88 0.18 15.52
N LEU A 49 -2.11 1.26 15.40
CA LEU A 49 -1.85 2.22 16.47
C LEU A 49 -2.45 3.58 16.14
N GLY A 50 -2.98 4.24 17.14
CA GLY A 50 -3.41 5.63 17.07
C GLY A 50 -2.99 6.41 18.30
N ARG A 51 -2.91 7.73 18.16
CA ARG A 51 -2.65 8.63 19.28
C ARG A 51 -3.95 8.86 20.04
N MET A 52 -3.93 8.60 21.33
CA MET A 52 -5.09 8.77 22.22
C MET A 52 -5.17 10.21 22.72
N GLU A 53 -6.26 10.57 23.41
CA GLU A 53 -6.49 11.91 23.93
C GLU A 53 -5.43 12.36 24.95
N ASP A 54 -4.84 11.41 25.69
CA ASP A 54 -3.73 11.65 26.62
C ASP A 54 -2.37 11.85 25.95
N GLY A 55 -2.34 11.76 24.61
CA GLY A 55 -1.13 11.89 23.81
C GLY A 55 -0.29 10.62 23.69
N GLU A 56 -0.63 9.54 24.38
CA GLU A 56 0.02 8.25 24.25
C GLU A 56 -0.49 7.46 23.03
N TYR A 57 0.27 6.46 22.60
CA TYR A 57 -0.21 5.52 21.59
C TYR A 57 -1.08 4.45 22.23
N GLY A 58 -2.21 4.16 21.59
CA GLY A 58 -3.12 3.07 21.93
C GLY A 58 -3.38 2.15 20.74
N LEU A 59 -3.83 0.94 21.03
CA LEU A 59 -4.31 0.01 20.02
C LEU A 59 -5.72 0.44 19.61
N ILE A 60 -5.88 0.78 18.32
CA ILE A 60 -7.17 1.20 17.73
C ILE A 60 -7.67 0.23 16.67
N MET A 61 -7.12 -0.96 16.67
CA MET A 61 -7.43 -2.00 15.68
C MET A 61 -8.88 -2.49 15.83
N ASP A 62 -9.62 -2.42 14.74
CA ASP A 62 -10.97 -2.97 14.62
C ASP A 62 -10.91 -4.35 13.96
N THR A 63 -11.03 -5.39 14.76
CA THR A 63 -10.97 -6.79 14.27
C THR A 63 -12.15 -7.18 13.40
N GLY A 64 -13.33 -6.57 13.59
CA GLY A 64 -14.49 -6.77 12.75
C GLY A 64 -14.25 -6.23 11.35
N LYS A 65 -13.78 -4.98 11.26
CA LYS A 65 -13.42 -4.37 9.97
C LYS A 65 -12.31 -5.13 9.25
N ILE A 66 -11.29 -5.61 9.99
CA ILE A 66 -10.22 -6.44 9.40
C ILE A 66 -10.78 -7.73 8.80
N HIS A 67 -11.73 -8.37 9.50
CA HIS A 67 -12.42 -9.55 9.00
C HIS A 67 -13.18 -9.26 7.70
N ASP A 68 -13.98 -8.21 7.67
CA ASP A 68 -14.79 -7.83 6.52
C ASP A 68 -13.93 -7.45 5.30
N VAL A 69 -12.83 -6.72 5.53
CA VAL A 69 -11.87 -6.38 4.45
C VAL A 69 -11.19 -7.63 3.92
N ALA A 70 -10.77 -8.55 4.80
CA ALA A 70 -10.17 -9.81 4.40
C ALA A 70 -11.14 -10.65 3.55
N GLU A 71 -12.41 -10.71 3.93
CA GLU A 71 -13.45 -11.40 3.17
C GLU A 71 -13.61 -10.83 1.76
N LYS A 72 -13.66 -9.49 1.62
CA LYS A 72 -13.72 -8.83 0.32
C LYS A 72 -12.50 -9.11 -0.55
N ILE A 73 -11.29 -9.13 0.03
CA ILE A 73 -10.06 -9.44 -0.72
C ILE A 73 -10.05 -10.91 -1.14
N LEU A 74 -10.43 -11.83 -0.25
CA LEU A 74 -10.51 -13.24 -0.60
C LEU A 74 -11.56 -13.49 -1.69
N HIS A 75 -12.69 -12.77 -1.66
CA HIS A 75 -13.67 -12.82 -2.73
C HIS A 75 -13.08 -12.32 -4.05
N LEU A 76 -12.41 -11.15 -4.05
CA LEU A 76 -11.76 -10.59 -5.24
C LEU A 76 -10.71 -11.54 -5.83
N TYR A 77 -9.92 -12.19 -4.96
CA TYR A 77 -8.80 -13.01 -5.38
C TYR A 77 -9.19 -14.43 -5.83
N ARG A 78 -10.29 -14.98 -5.29
CA ARG A 78 -10.60 -16.41 -5.45
C ARG A 78 -11.99 -16.71 -5.97
N ASN A 79 -12.93 -15.77 -5.89
CA ASN A 79 -14.35 -16.01 -6.15
C ASN A 79 -14.91 -15.08 -7.24
N THR A 80 -14.13 -14.79 -8.27
CA THR A 80 -14.51 -13.93 -9.40
C THR A 80 -14.61 -14.71 -10.72
N ASP A 81 -15.02 -15.95 -10.65
CA ASP A 81 -15.25 -16.85 -11.81
C ASP A 81 -14.06 -16.88 -12.80
N GLY A 82 -12.84 -16.97 -12.23
CA GLY A 82 -11.60 -16.96 -13.01
C GLY A 82 -11.11 -15.57 -13.42
N GLY A 83 -11.88 -14.52 -13.18
CA GLY A 83 -11.54 -13.17 -13.62
C GLY A 83 -10.34 -12.52 -12.97
N ALA A 84 -9.84 -13.07 -11.86
CA ALA A 84 -8.61 -12.60 -11.22
C ALA A 84 -7.49 -13.63 -11.39
N TYR A 85 -6.34 -13.16 -11.86
CA TYR A 85 -5.10 -13.94 -11.91
C TYR A 85 -4.19 -13.49 -10.76
N ILE A 86 -4.02 -14.35 -9.77
CA ILE A 86 -3.28 -14.04 -8.56
C ILE A 86 -2.01 -14.88 -8.53
N LEU A 87 -0.86 -14.22 -8.67
CA LEU A 87 0.43 -14.88 -8.61
C LEU A 87 0.72 -15.30 -7.16
N PRO A 88 1.08 -16.57 -6.95
CA PRO A 88 1.48 -17.05 -5.62
C PRO A 88 2.84 -16.46 -5.24
N HIS A 89 3.05 -16.26 -3.95
CA HIS A 89 4.32 -15.74 -3.46
C HIS A 89 5.44 -16.80 -3.53
N GLU A 90 6.32 -16.64 -4.50
CA GLU A 90 7.54 -17.45 -4.67
C GLU A 90 8.79 -16.55 -4.68
N ASP A 91 8.77 -15.50 -5.49
CA ASP A 91 9.83 -14.51 -5.66
C ASP A 91 9.20 -13.15 -5.99
N SER A 92 9.30 -12.19 -5.08
CA SER A 92 8.62 -10.91 -5.20
C SER A 92 9.03 -10.09 -6.42
N ASP A 93 10.27 -10.20 -6.88
CA ASP A 93 10.75 -9.47 -8.06
C ASP A 93 10.17 -10.08 -9.34
N HIS A 94 10.18 -11.42 -9.44
CA HIS A 94 9.57 -12.14 -10.54
C HIS A 94 8.06 -11.94 -10.63
N GLU A 95 7.35 -11.96 -9.51
CA GLU A 95 5.91 -11.68 -9.45
C GLU A 95 5.58 -10.28 -9.96
N GLN A 96 6.33 -9.27 -9.54
CA GLN A 96 6.14 -7.88 -9.99
C GLN A 96 6.41 -7.74 -11.51
N GLU A 97 7.44 -8.40 -12.02
CA GLU A 97 7.75 -8.41 -13.44
C GLU A 97 6.64 -9.06 -14.25
N THR A 98 6.18 -10.23 -13.84
CA THR A 98 5.08 -10.96 -14.50
C THR A 98 3.78 -10.15 -14.50
N MET A 99 3.44 -9.50 -13.38
CA MET A 99 2.26 -8.62 -13.31
C MET A 99 2.34 -7.46 -14.29
N ARG A 100 3.53 -6.81 -14.41
CA ARG A 100 3.76 -5.73 -15.37
C ARG A 100 3.62 -6.22 -16.81
N GLU A 101 4.19 -7.38 -17.13
CA GLU A 101 4.10 -7.98 -18.46
C GLU A 101 2.65 -8.26 -18.85
N ILE A 102 1.89 -8.97 -18.03
CA ILE A 102 0.49 -9.28 -18.25
C ILE A 102 -0.31 -7.99 -18.49
N PHE A 103 -0.10 -6.98 -17.68
CA PHE A 103 -0.83 -5.71 -17.81
C PHE A 103 -0.39 -4.92 -19.06
N ALA A 104 0.92 -4.84 -19.33
CA ALA A 104 1.47 -4.11 -20.47
C ALA A 104 1.14 -4.76 -21.84
N GLU A 105 0.90 -6.07 -21.85
CA GLU A 105 0.44 -6.81 -23.03
C GLU A 105 -1.09 -6.68 -23.26
N GLY A 106 -1.80 -5.99 -22.37
CA GLY A 106 -3.26 -5.82 -22.45
C GLY A 106 -4.05 -7.07 -22.02
N LEU A 107 -3.41 -8.01 -21.35
CA LEU A 107 -4.03 -9.24 -20.86
C LEU A 107 -4.71 -9.08 -19.49
N ALA A 108 -4.73 -7.88 -18.93
CA ALA A 108 -5.50 -7.57 -17.74
C ALA A 108 -6.11 -6.17 -17.80
N ALA A 109 -7.39 -6.05 -17.40
CA ALA A 109 -8.07 -4.75 -17.35
C ALA A 109 -7.60 -3.89 -16.14
N MET A 110 -7.18 -4.51 -15.06
CA MET A 110 -6.69 -3.85 -13.84
C MET A 110 -5.49 -4.60 -13.26
N ALA A 111 -4.55 -3.84 -12.68
CA ALA A 111 -3.40 -4.40 -11.96
C ALA A 111 -3.14 -3.61 -10.67
N THR A 112 -2.67 -4.30 -9.62
CA THR A 112 -2.13 -3.63 -8.44
C THR A 112 -0.62 -3.46 -8.60
N LEU A 113 -0.18 -2.23 -8.85
CA LEU A 113 1.24 -1.91 -9.07
C LEU A 113 1.68 -0.76 -8.16
N ARG A 114 2.96 -0.73 -7.82
CA ARG A 114 3.57 0.45 -7.18
C ARG A 114 3.77 1.54 -8.22
N ILE A 115 3.71 2.80 -7.84
CA ILE A 115 3.94 3.93 -8.77
C ILE A 115 5.31 3.81 -9.45
N ILE A 116 6.33 3.35 -8.73
CA ILE A 116 7.67 3.15 -9.29
C ILE A 116 7.70 2.13 -10.45
N GLU A 117 6.76 1.19 -10.50
CA GLU A 117 6.69 0.20 -11.56
C GLU A 117 6.32 0.83 -12.93
N LEU A 118 5.67 1.98 -12.91
CA LEU A 118 5.35 2.74 -14.11
C LEU A 118 6.60 3.28 -14.84
N GLU A 119 7.73 3.34 -14.13
CA GLU A 119 9.03 3.73 -14.69
C GLU A 119 9.80 2.58 -15.33
N SER A 120 9.32 1.35 -15.16
CA SER A 120 9.95 0.16 -15.76
C SER A 120 9.98 0.23 -17.28
N SER A 121 10.95 -0.46 -17.89
CA SER A 121 11.03 -0.53 -19.35
C SER A 121 9.81 -1.17 -19.99
N VAL A 122 9.19 -2.13 -19.33
CA VAL A 122 7.97 -2.81 -19.77
C VAL A 122 6.82 -1.80 -19.88
N MET A 123 6.56 -1.04 -18.82
CA MET A 123 5.46 -0.06 -18.80
C MET A 123 5.73 1.16 -19.70
N ARG A 124 6.99 1.54 -19.90
CA ARG A 124 7.35 2.65 -20.80
C ARG A 124 7.20 2.31 -22.27
N ASN A 125 7.35 1.05 -22.64
CA ASN A 125 7.36 0.59 -24.01
C ASN A 125 6.04 -0.09 -24.42
N THR A 126 5.05 -0.13 -23.54
CA THR A 126 3.74 -0.67 -23.90
C THR A 126 3.01 0.23 -24.88
N ASP A 127 2.33 -0.39 -25.84
CA ASP A 127 1.40 0.27 -26.78
C ASP A 127 -0.01 0.40 -26.19
N GLN A 128 -0.24 -0.14 -24.98
CA GLN A 128 -1.55 -0.06 -24.31
C GLN A 128 -1.75 1.30 -23.65
N GLU A 129 -2.90 1.92 -23.92
CA GLU A 129 -3.35 3.08 -23.17
C GLU A 129 -3.91 2.64 -21.82
N TYR A 130 -3.42 3.23 -20.74
CA TYR A 130 -3.88 2.92 -19.39
C TYR A 130 -3.98 4.18 -18.52
N GLY A 131 -4.85 4.11 -17.51
CA GLY A 131 -4.98 5.14 -16.49
C GLY A 131 -4.47 4.66 -15.13
N VAL A 132 -4.27 5.59 -14.23
CA VAL A 132 -3.90 5.32 -12.84
C VAL A 132 -5.06 5.76 -11.95
N ILE A 133 -5.48 4.88 -11.04
CA ILE A 133 -6.53 5.16 -10.07
C ILE A 133 -6.04 4.83 -8.65
N PRO A 134 -6.54 5.50 -7.61
CA PRO A 134 -6.20 5.15 -6.23
C PRO A 134 -6.74 3.76 -5.88
N MET A 135 -6.10 3.12 -4.90
CA MET A 135 -6.64 1.89 -4.31
C MET A 135 -8.08 2.11 -3.82
N PRO A 136 -8.96 1.12 -3.99
CA PRO A 136 -10.37 1.29 -3.70
C PRO A 136 -10.62 1.49 -2.20
N LYS A 137 -11.55 2.38 -1.87
CA LYS A 137 -12.10 2.50 -0.51
C LYS A 137 -12.82 1.22 -0.09
N TYR A 138 -12.95 1.02 1.21
CA TYR A 138 -13.73 -0.10 1.76
C TYR A 138 -15.19 -0.04 1.29
N ASP A 139 -15.85 1.11 1.48
CA ASP A 139 -17.23 1.38 1.07
C ASP A 139 -17.43 2.86 0.70
N GLU A 140 -18.67 3.24 0.41
CA GLU A 140 -19.06 4.59 0.03
C GLU A 140 -19.06 5.57 1.22
N ASN A 141 -19.17 5.08 2.46
CA ASN A 141 -19.15 5.92 3.66
C ASN A 141 -17.76 6.42 4.00
N GLN A 142 -16.73 5.76 3.49
CA GLN A 142 -15.34 6.20 3.65
C GLN A 142 -15.12 7.48 2.84
N THR A 143 -14.88 8.61 3.51
CA THR A 143 -14.76 9.92 2.87
C THR A 143 -13.49 10.06 2.02
N ASN A 144 -12.34 9.66 2.55
CA ASN A 144 -11.03 9.90 1.96
C ASN A 144 -10.40 8.64 1.40
N TYR A 145 -9.68 8.77 0.29
CA TYR A 145 -8.73 7.76 -0.15
C TYR A 145 -7.50 7.79 0.75
N ARG A 146 -6.87 6.65 0.94
CA ARG A 146 -5.55 6.54 1.56
C ARG A 146 -4.63 5.72 0.67
N THR A 147 -3.41 6.20 0.54
CA THR A 147 -2.34 5.55 -0.21
C THR A 147 -1.34 4.95 0.75
N PHE A 148 -1.05 3.68 0.57
CA PHE A 148 -0.03 2.98 1.34
C PHE A 148 1.35 3.46 0.92
N LEU A 149 2.17 3.87 1.88
CA LEU A 149 3.59 4.08 1.66
C LEU A 149 4.34 2.80 2.04
N HIS A 150 5.05 2.22 1.07
CA HIS A 150 5.85 1.02 1.28
C HIS A 150 6.91 1.27 2.38
N ASP A 151 7.23 0.25 3.17
CA ASP A 151 8.17 0.34 4.30
C ASP A 151 9.64 0.56 3.91
N GLN A 152 9.96 0.51 2.63
CA GLN A 152 11.31 0.76 2.08
C GLN A 152 11.48 2.20 1.57
N PHE A 153 10.93 3.20 2.26
CA PHE A 153 11.17 4.59 1.93
C PHE A 153 12.44 5.14 2.59
N SER A 154 13.11 6.07 1.89
CA SER A 154 14.29 6.74 2.42
C SER A 154 13.94 7.79 3.46
N VAL A 155 14.77 7.91 4.48
CA VAL A 155 14.65 8.93 5.52
C VAL A 155 15.94 9.74 5.65
N VAL A 156 15.82 11.00 6.05
CA VAL A 156 16.97 11.82 6.43
C VAL A 156 17.15 11.66 7.94
N ALA A 157 18.35 11.29 8.37
CA ALA A 157 18.69 11.14 9.79
C ALA A 157 19.83 12.08 10.18
N ILE A 158 19.71 12.70 11.36
CA ILE A 158 20.77 13.49 11.97
C ILE A 158 21.52 12.59 12.96
N PRO A 159 22.84 12.35 12.77
CA PRO A 159 23.60 11.55 13.74
C PRO A 159 23.62 12.19 15.13
N THR A 160 23.50 11.40 16.17
CA THR A 160 23.55 11.88 17.58
C THR A 160 24.90 12.46 17.97
N THR A 161 25.93 12.26 17.14
CA THR A 161 27.28 12.84 17.32
C THR A 161 27.38 14.29 16.85
N VAL A 162 26.34 14.83 16.21
CA VAL A 162 26.28 16.25 15.83
C VAL A 162 26.20 17.07 17.12
N LYS A 163 27.11 18.04 17.27
CA LYS A 163 27.18 18.91 18.46
C LYS A 163 26.01 19.89 18.46
N ASP A 164 25.47 20.20 19.63
CA ASP A 164 24.28 21.03 19.81
C ASP A 164 24.36 22.38 19.08
N HIS A 165 25.51 23.08 19.17
CA HIS A 165 25.71 24.37 18.47
C HIS A 165 25.64 24.28 16.92
N ARG A 166 25.59 23.07 16.34
CA ARG A 166 25.44 22.85 14.90
C ARG A 166 24.04 22.38 14.51
N LEU A 167 23.19 22.02 15.47
CA LEU A 167 21.87 21.47 15.18
C LEU A 167 20.99 22.46 14.41
N ASP A 168 21.00 23.75 14.79
CA ASP A 168 20.23 24.78 14.10
C ASP A 168 20.62 24.89 12.62
N MET A 169 21.94 24.86 12.34
CA MET A 169 22.43 24.90 10.97
C MET A 169 22.02 23.65 10.18
N VAL A 170 22.16 22.47 10.79
CA VAL A 170 21.80 21.20 10.13
C VAL A 170 20.31 21.17 9.86
N SER A 171 19.47 21.58 10.81
CA SER A 171 18.01 21.66 10.67
C SER A 171 17.61 22.65 9.57
N ALA A 172 18.25 23.83 9.53
CA ALA A 172 17.99 24.80 8.48
C ALA A 172 18.36 24.28 7.07
N VAL A 173 19.44 23.52 6.96
CA VAL A 173 19.83 22.90 5.66
C VAL A 173 18.80 21.83 5.25
N ILE A 174 18.36 20.98 6.17
CA ILE A 174 17.33 19.96 5.89
C ILE A 174 16.02 20.62 5.46
N GLU A 175 15.60 21.67 6.16
CA GLU A 175 14.40 22.45 5.82
C GLU A 175 14.51 23.08 4.42
N ALA A 176 15.66 23.68 4.11
CA ALA A 176 15.93 24.26 2.80
C ALA A 176 15.90 23.19 1.69
N MET A 177 16.49 22.02 1.93
CA MET A 177 16.44 20.88 0.99
C MET A 177 15.00 20.38 0.79
N ALA A 178 14.23 20.23 1.85
CA ALA A 178 12.83 19.81 1.78
C ALA A 178 11.99 20.84 0.99
N SER A 179 12.17 22.14 1.27
CA SER A 179 11.50 23.22 0.55
C SER A 179 11.88 23.26 -0.93
N ALA A 180 13.16 23.08 -1.25
CA ALA A 180 13.63 23.03 -2.64
C ALA A 180 13.07 21.80 -3.36
N SER A 181 13.06 20.63 -2.71
CA SER A 181 12.48 19.41 -3.25
C SER A 181 10.98 19.56 -3.54
N TYR A 182 10.24 20.18 -2.62
CA TYR A 182 8.82 20.46 -2.79
C TYR A 182 8.55 21.39 -3.98
N LYS A 183 9.39 22.45 -4.16
CA LYS A 183 9.21 23.46 -5.21
C LYS A 183 9.69 23.03 -6.59
N PHE A 184 10.77 22.26 -6.66
CA PHE A 184 11.47 21.99 -7.91
C PHE A 184 11.45 20.52 -8.32
N VAL A 185 11.60 19.58 -7.38
CA VAL A 185 11.65 18.14 -7.71
C VAL A 185 10.26 17.55 -7.85
N ARG A 186 9.38 17.84 -6.87
CA ARG A 186 8.03 17.29 -6.85
C ARG A 186 7.22 17.63 -8.10
N PRO A 187 7.14 18.90 -8.58
CA PRO A 187 6.40 19.22 -9.80
C PRO A 187 6.96 18.50 -11.03
N VAL A 188 8.29 18.50 -11.20
CA VAL A 188 8.93 17.83 -12.35
C VAL A 188 8.63 16.32 -12.32
N TYR A 189 8.74 15.68 -11.17
CA TYR A 189 8.47 14.26 -11.04
C TYR A 189 7.01 13.93 -11.32
N TYR A 190 6.07 14.62 -10.69
CA TYR A 190 4.63 14.32 -10.81
C TYR A 190 4.02 14.90 -12.09
N GLU A 191 4.39 16.10 -12.50
CA GLU A 191 3.77 16.77 -13.65
C GLU A 191 4.44 16.43 -14.98
N GLU A 192 5.77 16.34 -15.01
CA GLU A 192 6.48 16.05 -16.26
C GLU A 192 6.74 14.55 -16.44
N THR A 193 7.24 13.83 -15.42
CA THR A 193 7.60 12.42 -15.57
C THR A 193 6.38 11.51 -15.56
N LEU A 194 5.51 11.67 -14.57
CA LEU A 194 4.32 10.83 -14.46
C LEU A 194 3.21 11.27 -15.42
N ARG A 195 2.95 12.57 -15.56
CA ARG A 195 1.90 13.09 -16.44
C ARG A 195 2.18 12.92 -17.93
N THR A 196 3.40 13.19 -18.39
CA THR A 196 3.69 13.14 -19.84
C THR A 196 3.93 11.74 -20.38
N LYS A 197 4.29 10.79 -19.52
CA LYS A 197 4.60 9.42 -19.93
C LYS A 197 3.54 8.40 -19.56
N ILE A 198 2.75 8.66 -18.54
CA ILE A 198 1.81 7.70 -17.96
C ILE A 198 0.38 8.15 -18.13
N VAL A 199 0.16 9.47 -18.17
CA VAL A 199 -1.18 10.04 -18.09
C VAL A 199 -1.42 10.90 -19.31
N GLN A 200 -1.97 10.28 -20.34
CA GLN A 200 -2.40 11.00 -21.54
C GLN A 200 -3.76 11.68 -21.36
N ASP A 201 -4.45 11.45 -20.23
CA ASP A 201 -5.78 12.00 -19.98
C ASP A 201 -5.85 12.84 -18.68
N PRO A 202 -6.69 13.91 -18.64
CA PRO A 202 -6.83 14.79 -17.48
C PRO A 202 -7.37 14.09 -16.23
N GLN A 203 -8.11 12.99 -16.35
CA GLN A 203 -8.72 12.31 -15.21
C GLN A 203 -7.66 11.56 -14.39
N SER A 204 -6.73 10.87 -15.05
CA SER A 204 -5.61 10.22 -14.36
C SER A 204 -4.71 11.23 -13.63
N ALA A 205 -4.60 12.46 -14.14
CA ALA A 205 -3.90 13.53 -13.41
C ALA A 205 -4.57 13.86 -12.07
N LEU A 206 -5.90 13.98 -12.06
CA LEU A 206 -6.66 14.18 -10.82
C LEU A 206 -6.55 12.97 -9.88
N MET A 207 -6.50 11.76 -10.42
CA MET A 207 -6.29 10.55 -9.61
C MET A 207 -4.90 10.54 -8.97
N MET A 208 -3.87 11.01 -9.67
CA MET A 208 -2.52 11.15 -9.09
C MET A 208 -2.48 12.16 -7.94
N ASP A 209 -3.21 13.26 -8.03
CA ASP A 209 -3.35 14.21 -6.92
C ASP A 209 -4.00 13.52 -5.70
N ILE A 210 -5.09 12.79 -5.89
CA ILE A 210 -5.76 12.01 -4.83
C ILE A 210 -4.80 10.99 -4.20
N ILE A 211 -4.01 10.28 -5.03
CA ILE A 211 -3.03 9.29 -4.56
C ILE A 211 -1.96 9.94 -3.69
N THR A 212 -1.42 11.07 -4.13
CA THR A 212 -0.33 11.75 -3.42
C THR A 212 -0.79 12.47 -2.16
N GLU A 213 -1.96 13.08 -2.17
CA GLU A 213 -2.58 13.68 -1.00
C GLU A 213 -3.03 12.63 0.03
N GLY A 214 -3.38 11.43 -0.46
CA GLY A 214 -3.81 10.30 0.35
C GLY A 214 -2.69 9.55 1.06
N ILE A 215 -1.40 9.90 0.87
CA ILE A 215 -0.29 9.19 1.52
C ILE A 215 -0.47 9.21 3.04
N TYR A 216 -0.53 8.00 3.61
CA TYR A 216 -0.75 7.79 5.03
C TYR A 216 0.26 6.80 5.60
N ILE A 217 0.90 7.18 6.71
CA ILE A 217 1.85 6.34 7.42
C ILE A 217 1.20 5.92 8.74
N ASP A 218 0.89 4.64 8.89
CA ASP A 218 0.43 4.05 10.15
C ASP A 218 1.61 3.92 11.12
N ALA A 219 1.49 4.48 12.32
CA ALA A 219 2.50 4.33 13.36
C ALA A 219 2.76 2.85 13.70
N GLY A 220 1.74 1.98 13.58
CA GLY A 220 1.90 0.55 13.74
C GLY A 220 2.82 -0.06 12.69
N MET A 221 2.76 0.42 11.44
CA MET A 221 3.66 -0.01 10.38
C MET A 221 5.10 0.44 10.64
N LEU A 222 5.32 1.69 11.08
CA LEU A 222 6.66 2.19 11.45
C LEU A 222 7.30 1.36 12.56
N TYR A 223 6.52 0.96 13.54
CA TYR A 223 6.99 0.16 14.69
C TYR A 223 6.66 -1.34 14.54
N SER A 224 6.34 -1.81 13.35
CA SER A 224 5.86 -3.18 13.09
C SER A 224 6.76 -4.28 13.66
N LYS A 225 8.07 -4.08 13.63
CA LYS A 225 9.05 -4.99 14.27
C LYS A 225 8.78 -5.19 15.76
N ASN A 226 8.37 -4.13 16.47
CA ASN A 226 8.07 -4.20 17.90
C ASN A 226 6.73 -4.91 18.19
N PHE A 227 5.88 -5.06 17.17
CA PHE A 227 4.55 -5.67 17.25
C PHE A 227 4.46 -6.99 16.45
N SER A 228 5.56 -7.74 16.38
CA SER A 228 5.63 -9.06 15.73
C SER A 228 5.22 -9.03 14.24
N TYR A 229 5.48 -7.90 13.56
CA TYR A 229 5.15 -7.70 12.15
C TYR A 229 3.67 -8.02 11.84
N PHE A 230 2.75 -7.41 12.56
CA PHE A 230 1.30 -7.68 12.46
C PHE A 230 0.76 -7.66 11.01
N HIS A 231 1.31 -6.82 10.13
CA HIS A 231 0.95 -6.76 8.72
C HIS A 231 1.23 -8.08 7.99
N SER A 232 2.31 -8.79 8.33
CA SER A 232 2.59 -10.12 7.80
C SER A 232 1.50 -11.14 8.19
N SER A 233 0.84 -10.93 9.33
CA SER A 233 -0.31 -11.76 9.71
C SER A 233 -1.50 -11.55 8.80
N PHE A 234 -1.71 -10.34 8.29
CA PHE A 234 -2.74 -10.05 7.30
C PHE A 234 -2.41 -10.67 5.94
N ARG A 235 -1.18 -10.53 5.46
CA ARG A 235 -0.69 -11.22 4.25
C ARG A 235 -0.90 -12.73 4.35
N THR A 236 -0.46 -13.35 5.46
CA THR A 236 -0.59 -14.80 5.69
C THR A 236 -2.04 -15.25 5.69
N LEU A 237 -2.96 -14.44 6.20
CA LEU A 237 -4.38 -14.72 6.20
C LEU A 237 -4.92 -14.77 4.76
N ILE A 238 -4.62 -13.79 3.94
CA ILE A 238 -5.08 -13.72 2.55
C ILE A 238 -4.44 -14.84 1.72
N ASN A 239 -3.12 -15.03 1.84
CA ASN A 239 -2.38 -16.11 1.15
C ASN A 239 -2.93 -17.49 1.53
N GLY A 240 -3.21 -17.72 2.80
CA GLY A 240 -3.80 -18.99 3.29
C GLY A 240 -5.23 -19.27 2.81
N GLY A 241 -5.91 -18.25 2.27
CA GLY A 241 -7.26 -18.41 1.72
C GLY A 241 -8.36 -18.70 2.74
N THR A 242 -8.08 -18.47 4.02
CA THR A 242 -9.03 -18.69 5.12
C THR A 242 -9.19 -17.39 5.91
N ASN A 243 -10.43 -17.06 6.29
CA ASN A 243 -10.71 -15.86 7.05
C ASN A 243 -10.81 -16.14 8.56
N ASP A 244 -9.68 -16.33 9.20
CA ASP A 244 -9.55 -16.42 10.66
C ASP A 244 -9.13 -15.07 11.31
N ALA A 245 -9.39 -13.95 10.62
CA ALA A 245 -8.97 -12.60 11.01
C ALA A 245 -9.33 -12.26 12.46
N THR A 246 -10.58 -12.51 12.87
CA THR A 246 -11.06 -12.14 14.21
C THR A 246 -10.22 -12.78 15.31
N SER A 247 -9.96 -14.10 15.23
CA SER A 247 -9.18 -14.82 16.24
C SER A 247 -7.70 -14.44 16.20
N ARG A 248 -7.12 -14.32 15.01
CA ARG A 248 -5.72 -13.96 14.80
C ARG A 248 -5.42 -12.57 15.32
N PHE A 249 -6.21 -11.58 14.95
CA PHE A 249 -5.99 -10.19 15.37
C PHE A 249 -6.41 -9.93 16.83
N ALA A 250 -7.34 -10.70 17.40
CA ALA A 250 -7.59 -10.69 18.83
C ALA A 250 -6.36 -11.17 19.64
N ALA A 251 -5.67 -12.20 19.16
CA ALA A 251 -4.42 -12.67 19.79
C ALA A 251 -3.31 -11.62 19.69
N ILE A 252 -3.13 -11.00 18.51
CA ILE A 252 -2.17 -9.89 18.30
C ILE A 252 -2.49 -8.72 19.22
N ASN A 253 -3.75 -8.32 19.34
CA ASN A 253 -4.19 -7.25 20.23
C ASN A 253 -3.81 -7.52 21.69
N LYS A 254 -4.05 -8.74 22.17
CA LYS A 254 -3.68 -9.14 23.53
C LYS A 254 -2.18 -9.06 23.79
N GLN A 255 -1.36 -9.53 22.85
CA GLN A 255 0.10 -9.48 22.97
C GLN A 255 0.64 -8.05 22.87
N SER A 256 0.03 -7.22 22.02
CA SER A 256 0.52 -5.89 21.72
C SER A 256 0.29 -4.86 22.83
N LYS A 257 -0.62 -5.10 23.78
CA LYS A 257 -0.86 -4.16 24.91
C LYS A 257 0.41 -3.86 25.70
N ALA A 258 1.16 -4.90 26.08
CA ALA A 258 2.41 -4.73 26.83
C ALA A 258 3.49 -4.01 25.99
N LEU A 259 3.51 -4.25 24.69
CA LEU A 259 4.44 -3.63 23.75
C LEU A 259 4.12 -2.16 23.54
N THR A 260 2.83 -1.79 23.48
CA THR A 260 2.38 -0.39 23.41
C THR A 260 2.81 0.39 24.67
N ASN A 261 2.60 -0.17 25.85
CA ASN A 261 3.06 0.45 27.09
C ASN A 261 4.57 0.64 27.12
N LYS A 262 5.33 -0.32 26.60
CA LYS A 262 6.80 -0.22 26.50
C LYS A 262 7.22 0.86 25.50
N LEU A 263 6.51 0.99 24.37
CA LEU A 263 6.74 2.04 23.39
C LEU A 263 6.52 3.42 24.02
N ASN A 264 5.36 3.65 24.65
CA ASN A 264 5.02 4.91 25.29
C ASN A 264 6.04 5.29 26.35
N LYS A 265 6.43 4.34 27.22
CA LYS A 265 7.47 4.59 28.23
C LYS A 265 8.78 5.06 27.60
N LYS A 266 9.19 4.44 26.48
CA LYS A 266 10.42 4.83 25.78
C LYS A 266 10.31 6.19 25.12
N LEU A 267 9.17 6.51 24.50
CA LEU A 267 8.92 7.81 23.90
C LEU A 267 8.90 8.93 24.95
N ASN A 268 8.22 8.71 26.09
CA ASN A 268 8.17 9.66 27.19
C ASN A 268 9.56 9.92 27.79
N GLN A 269 10.38 8.87 27.93
CA GLN A 269 11.77 9.02 28.36
C GLN A 269 12.59 9.87 27.40
N LEU A 270 12.48 9.63 26.09
CA LEU A 270 13.17 10.44 25.07
C LEU A 270 12.74 11.91 25.10
N LEU A 271 11.45 12.18 25.34
CA LEU A 271 10.95 13.55 25.46
C LEU A 271 11.51 14.25 26.72
N THR A 272 11.58 13.54 27.83
CA THR A 272 12.17 14.08 29.09
C THR A 272 13.67 14.34 28.95
N ASP A 273 14.38 13.51 28.18
CA ASP A 273 15.83 13.69 27.95
C ASP A 273 16.13 14.86 26.99
N LEU A 274 15.11 15.41 26.31
CA LEU A 274 15.22 16.56 25.41
C LEU A 274 14.83 17.90 26.08
N GLU A 275 14.19 17.88 27.25
CA GLU A 275 13.89 19.06 28.10
C GLU A 275 15.06 19.40 29.04
#